data_f70ec1a286828508ab1c133eb52c2690
#
_entry.id   f70ec1a286828508ab1c133eb52c2690
#
_cell.length_a   1.000
_cell.length_b   1.000
_cell.length_c   1.000
_cell.angle_alpha   90.00
_cell.angle_beta   90.00
_cell.angle_gamma   90.00
#
_symmetry.space_group_name_H-M   'P 1'
#
loop_
_entity.id
_entity.type
_entity.pdbx_description
1 polymer ?
#
loop_
_entity_poly.entity_id
_entity_poly.type
_entity_poly.pdbx_seq_one_letter_code
_entity_poly.pdbx_strand_id
1 'polypeptide(L)'
;FNESLRYGEDVDLVWRLLESGTVCRYEPSVVVQHAPRSSLLDAWKQRVSYGSAASPLDQHHRGAATPLRINRWSALAWTALAIGHPIIGFTIGAGSTIALERKLSSQPDSRLLALRLAGRGNLHAGRMIAQAITRTWWPFALVIALVSQRGRRVILAAIVLPSLTNWFSRKPKVDPVSYCALKLADDVAYGTGVWKGVLATRDLGALAPKFD
;
A
#
# COMPACT_ATOMS: atom_id res chain seq x y z
N PHE A 1 4.03 1.85 -26.36
CA PHE A 1 3.25 2.47 -25.27
C PHE A 1 1.78 2.62 -25.68
N ASN A 2 0.87 2.64 -24.71
CA ASN A 2 -0.54 2.89 -24.94
C ASN A 2 -0.77 4.41 -24.93
N GLU A 3 -1.05 5.01 -26.09
CA GLU A 3 -1.24 6.46 -26.25
C GLU A 3 -2.50 7.00 -25.57
N SER A 4 -3.45 6.15 -25.22
CA SER A 4 -4.65 6.55 -24.46
C SER A 4 -4.35 6.84 -22.98
N LEU A 5 -3.23 6.33 -22.46
CA LEU A 5 -2.78 6.55 -21.09
C LEU A 5 -1.82 7.75 -21.04
N ARG A 6 -2.27 8.84 -20.45
CA ARG A 6 -1.41 10.02 -20.23
C ARG A 6 -0.35 9.80 -19.14
N TYR A 7 -0.61 8.87 -18.21
CA TYR A 7 0.26 8.49 -17.10
C TYR A 7 0.12 7.00 -16.86
N GLY A 8 1.20 6.33 -16.45
CA GLY A 8 1.23 4.90 -16.19
C GLY A 8 1.37 4.04 -17.44
N GLU A 9 1.72 4.64 -18.57
CA GLU A 9 1.99 3.96 -19.84
C GLU A 9 3.16 2.97 -19.75
N ASP A 10 4.12 3.27 -18.88
CA ASP A 10 5.26 2.40 -18.55
C ASP A 10 4.81 1.19 -17.72
N VAL A 11 3.93 1.41 -16.77
CA VAL A 11 3.33 0.33 -15.94
C VAL A 11 2.48 -0.59 -16.82
N ASP A 12 1.62 -0.03 -17.68
CA ASP A 12 0.80 -0.76 -18.65
C ASP A 12 1.67 -1.64 -19.55
N LEU A 13 2.76 -1.09 -20.08
CA LEU A 13 3.69 -1.84 -20.93
C LEU A 13 4.27 -3.05 -20.20
N VAL A 14 4.77 -2.85 -18.96
CA VAL A 14 5.35 -3.94 -18.17
C VAL A 14 4.31 -5.01 -17.85
N TRP A 15 3.08 -4.61 -17.49
CA TRP A 15 2.02 -5.57 -17.20
C TRP A 15 1.59 -6.37 -18.42
N ARG A 16 1.45 -5.74 -19.59
CA ARG A 16 1.20 -6.47 -20.86
C ARG A 16 2.31 -7.46 -21.21
N LEU A 17 3.56 -7.09 -20.99
CA LEU A 17 4.69 -8.00 -21.19
C LEU A 17 4.63 -9.21 -20.26
N LEU A 18 4.29 -9.00 -18.97
CA LEU A 18 4.11 -10.08 -18.01
C LEU A 18 2.92 -10.98 -18.37
N GLU A 19 1.80 -10.40 -18.81
CA GLU A 19 0.60 -11.13 -19.26
C GLU A 19 0.86 -11.97 -20.51
N SER A 20 1.76 -11.51 -21.38
CA SER A 20 2.21 -12.30 -22.56
C SER A 20 3.21 -13.42 -22.22
N GLY A 21 3.52 -13.63 -20.93
CA GLY A 21 4.48 -14.64 -20.47
C GLY A 21 5.95 -14.21 -20.59
N THR A 22 6.22 -12.93 -20.92
CA THR A 22 7.59 -12.40 -20.97
C THR A 22 8.15 -12.24 -19.57
N VAL A 23 9.39 -12.63 -19.35
CA VAL A 23 10.10 -12.44 -18.08
C VAL A 23 10.69 -11.04 -18.03
N CYS A 24 10.16 -10.21 -17.12
CA CYS A 24 10.72 -8.89 -16.83
C CYS A 24 11.70 -8.98 -15.67
N ARG A 25 12.92 -8.47 -15.84
CA ARG A 25 13.95 -8.44 -14.79
C ARG A 25 14.32 -7.01 -14.45
N TYR A 26 14.41 -6.73 -13.16
CA TYR A 26 15.00 -5.47 -12.69
C TYR A 26 16.51 -5.54 -12.78
N GLU A 27 17.13 -4.56 -13.48
CA GLU A 27 18.57 -4.46 -13.63
C GLU A 27 19.08 -3.21 -12.89
N PRO A 28 19.68 -3.38 -11.69
CA PRO A 28 20.07 -2.26 -10.83
C PRO A 28 21.27 -1.47 -11.37
N SER A 29 22.04 -2.02 -12.33
CA SER A 29 23.16 -1.31 -12.96
C SER A 29 22.71 -0.24 -13.96
N VAL A 30 21.47 -0.33 -14.45
CA VAL A 30 20.89 0.66 -15.36
C VAL A 30 20.31 1.80 -14.55
N VAL A 31 20.99 2.93 -14.52
CA VAL A 31 20.58 4.12 -13.76
C VAL A 31 20.15 5.22 -14.72
N VAL A 32 18.90 5.67 -14.56
CA VAL A 32 18.37 6.84 -15.26
C VAL A 32 18.34 8.01 -14.29
N GLN A 33 18.99 9.10 -14.63
CA GLN A 33 18.94 10.34 -13.85
C GLN A 33 17.70 11.14 -14.25
N HIS A 34 16.95 11.57 -13.25
CA HIS A 34 15.76 12.41 -13.43
C HIS A 34 15.82 13.61 -12.49
N ALA A 35 15.68 14.81 -13.03
CA ALA A 35 15.62 16.01 -12.22
C ALA A 35 14.34 16.02 -11.34
N PRO A 36 14.45 16.20 -10.03
CA PRO A 36 13.28 16.35 -9.17
C PRO A 36 12.51 17.65 -9.50
N ARG A 37 11.25 17.69 -9.15
CA ARG A 37 10.45 18.91 -9.30
C ARG A 37 11.00 20.00 -8.38
N SER A 38 11.07 21.24 -8.89
CA SER A 38 11.65 22.38 -8.18
C SER A 38 10.75 22.95 -7.09
N SER A 39 9.43 22.69 -7.14
CA SER A 39 8.49 23.18 -6.15
C SER A 39 7.62 22.06 -5.55
N LEU A 40 7.19 22.26 -4.30
CA LEU A 40 6.25 21.33 -3.64
C LEU A 40 4.91 21.27 -4.36
N LEU A 41 4.45 22.37 -4.94
CA LEU A 41 3.20 22.41 -5.70
C LEU A 41 3.28 21.57 -6.96
N ASP A 42 4.39 21.61 -7.69
CA ASP A 42 4.57 20.80 -8.89
C ASP A 42 4.75 19.33 -8.55
N ALA A 43 5.44 19.02 -7.45
CA ALA A 43 5.50 17.66 -6.92
C ALA A 43 4.10 17.14 -6.54
N TRP A 44 3.28 17.96 -5.88
CA TRP A 44 1.89 17.64 -5.56
C TRP A 44 1.06 17.35 -6.81
N LYS A 45 1.08 18.26 -7.79
CA LYS A 45 0.36 18.10 -9.08
C LYS A 45 0.78 16.81 -9.79
N GLN A 46 2.07 16.51 -9.79
CA GLN A 46 2.61 15.28 -10.38
C GLN A 46 2.07 14.03 -9.64
N ARG A 47 2.02 14.06 -8.30
CA ARG A 47 1.47 12.94 -7.51
C ARG A 47 -0.02 12.72 -7.79
N VAL A 48 -0.81 13.78 -7.89
CA VAL A 48 -2.22 13.70 -8.31
C VAL A 48 -2.35 13.09 -9.71
N SER A 49 -1.50 13.52 -10.65
CA SER A 49 -1.49 12.98 -12.01
C SER A 49 -1.15 11.49 -12.04
N TYR A 50 -0.16 11.05 -11.29
CA TYR A 50 0.19 9.62 -11.18
C TYR A 50 -0.94 8.80 -10.55
N GLY A 51 -1.57 9.33 -9.50
CA GLY A 51 -2.72 8.67 -8.89
C GLY A 51 -3.89 8.47 -9.86
N SER A 52 -4.12 9.43 -10.76
CA SER A 52 -5.24 9.37 -11.72
C SER A 52 -5.12 8.23 -12.73
N ALA A 53 -3.93 7.66 -12.93
CA ALA A 53 -3.71 6.50 -13.77
C ALA A 53 -4.22 5.18 -13.16
N ALA A 54 -4.42 5.11 -11.84
CA ALA A 54 -4.76 3.85 -11.16
C ALA A 54 -6.06 3.22 -11.69
N SER A 55 -7.11 4.02 -11.91
CA SER A 55 -8.39 3.49 -12.39
C SER A 55 -8.35 3.08 -13.88
N PRO A 56 -7.80 3.86 -14.82
CA PRO A 56 -7.58 3.40 -16.19
C PRO A 56 -6.71 2.13 -16.25
N LEU A 57 -5.64 2.06 -15.47
CA LEU A 57 -4.79 0.86 -15.38
C LEU A 57 -5.57 -0.35 -14.88
N ASP A 58 -6.44 -0.18 -13.87
CA ASP A 58 -7.27 -1.28 -13.37
C ASP A 58 -8.29 -1.74 -14.40
N GLN A 59 -8.80 -0.86 -15.26
CA GLN A 59 -9.69 -1.26 -16.36
C GLN A 59 -8.98 -2.15 -17.37
N HIS A 60 -7.71 -1.87 -17.70
CA HIS A 60 -6.92 -2.68 -18.63
C HIS A 60 -6.41 -3.97 -17.98
N HIS A 61 -6.04 -3.92 -16.70
CA HIS A 61 -5.41 -5.01 -15.94
C HIS A 61 -6.18 -5.26 -14.63
N ARG A 62 -7.33 -5.90 -14.71
CA ARG A 62 -8.27 -6.06 -13.58
C ARG A 62 -7.63 -6.61 -12.30
N GLY A 63 -7.73 -5.82 -11.25
CA GLY A 63 -7.20 -6.13 -9.93
C GLY A 63 -5.68 -6.00 -9.81
N ALA A 64 -4.98 -5.42 -10.81
CA ALA A 64 -3.57 -5.14 -10.71
C ALA A 64 -3.27 -3.82 -9.98
N ALA A 65 -4.12 -2.80 -10.16
CA ALA A 65 -3.99 -1.50 -9.50
C ALA A 65 -4.71 -1.40 -8.14
N THR A 66 -5.00 -2.53 -7.50
CA THR A 66 -5.66 -2.57 -6.18
C THR A 66 -4.84 -1.83 -5.11
N PRO A 67 -5.47 -1.03 -4.22
CA PRO A 67 -4.76 -0.30 -3.18
C PRO A 67 -4.21 -1.20 -2.07
N LEU A 68 -4.77 -2.39 -1.91
CA LEU A 68 -4.43 -3.34 -0.88
C LEU A 68 -4.55 -4.77 -1.39
N ARG A 69 -3.46 -5.53 -1.32
CA ARG A 69 -3.45 -6.98 -1.55
C ARG A 69 -2.83 -7.66 -0.35
N ILE A 70 -3.63 -8.37 0.42
CA ILE A 70 -3.19 -9.08 1.62
C ILE A 70 -3.96 -10.39 1.79
N ASN A 71 -3.40 -11.29 2.56
CA ASN A 71 -4.07 -12.52 2.88
C ASN A 71 -5.20 -12.28 3.91
N ARG A 72 -6.24 -13.12 3.87
CA ARG A 72 -7.45 -12.98 4.71
C ARG A 72 -7.15 -13.06 6.21
N TRP A 73 -6.20 -13.86 6.64
CA TRP A 73 -5.82 -14.00 8.04
C TRP A 73 -5.18 -12.71 8.57
N SER A 74 -4.29 -12.10 7.78
CA SER A 74 -3.72 -10.81 8.15
C SER A 74 -4.79 -9.71 8.18
N ALA A 75 -5.74 -9.72 7.24
CA ALA A 75 -6.85 -8.77 7.24
C ALA A 75 -7.69 -8.90 8.52
N LEU A 76 -8.08 -10.12 8.89
CA LEU A 76 -8.85 -10.40 10.11
C LEU A 76 -8.07 -10.01 11.37
N ALA A 77 -6.78 -10.36 11.45
CA ALA A 77 -5.94 -10.02 12.59
C ALA A 77 -5.85 -8.51 12.81
N TRP A 78 -5.56 -7.74 11.76
CA TRP A 78 -5.46 -6.29 11.83
C TRP A 78 -6.80 -5.61 12.06
N THR A 79 -7.90 -6.15 11.51
CA THR A 79 -9.26 -5.66 11.81
C THR A 79 -9.59 -5.86 13.29
N ALA A 80 -9.33 -7.03 13.86
CA ALA A 80 -9.54 -7.29 15.28
C ALA A 80 -8.74 -6.32 16.17
N LEU A 81 -7.48 -6.03 15.82
CA LEU A 81 -6.67 -5.02 16.51
C LEU A 81 -7.30 -3.62 16.42
N ALA A 82 -7.73 -3.20 15.22
CA ALA A 82 -8.30 -1.88 14.98
C ALA A 82 -9.61 -1.64 15.74
N ILE A 83 -10.47 -2.67 15.85
CA ILE A 83 -11.73 -2.57 16.62
C ILE A 83 -11.54 -2.79 18.12
N GLY A 84 -10.29 -3.01 18.60
CA GLY A 84 -9.94 -3.06 20.02
C GLY A 84 -9.99 -4.44 20.66
N HIS A 85 -9.83 -5.49 19.87
CA HIS A 85 -9.70 -6.88 20.33
C HIS A 85 -8.29 -7.42 20.10
N PRO A 86 -7.27 -6.92 20.83
CA PRO A 86 -5.86 -7.29 20.57
C PRO A 86 -5.61 -8.79 20.78
N ILE A 87 -6.22 -9.40 21.78
CA ILE A 87 -6.06 -10.83 22.04
C ILE A 87 -6.53 -11.64 20.82
N ILE A 88 -7.70 -11.31 20.27
CA ILE A 88 -8.22 -11.98 19.06
C ILE A 88 -7.28 -11.77 17.87
N GLY A 89 -6.80 -10.56 17.66
CA GLY A 89 -5.86 -10.25 16.57
C GLY A 89 -4.55 -11.05 16.68
N PHE A 90 -3.96 -11.12 17.88
CA PHE A 90 -2.75 -11.91 18.11
C PHE A 90 -3.00 -13.41 17.99
N THR A 91 -4.14 -13.92 18.46
CA THR A 91 -4.51 -15.34 18.31
C THR A 91 -4.65 -15.74 16.85
N ILE A 92 -5.29 -14.89 16.03
CA ILE A 92 -5.41 -15.12 14.58
C ILE A 92 -4.02 -15.13 13.93
N GLY A 93 -3.16 -14.15 14.27
CA GLY A 93 -1.79 -14.08 13.77
C GLY A 93 -0.95 -15.31 14.13
N ALA A 94 -1.03 -15.75 15.39
CA ALA A 94 -0.36 -16.96 15.85
C ALA A 94 -0.90 -18.22 15.16
N GLY A 95 -2.22 -18.35 15.04
CA GLY A 95 -2.87 -19.46 14.35
C GLY A 95 -2.45 -19.55 12.87
N SER A 96 -2.36 -18.42 12.18
CA SER A 96 -1.86 -18.37 10.81
C SER A 96 -0.41 -18.81 10.68
N THR A 97 0.42 -18.50 11.69
CA THR A 97 1.83 -18.94 11.76
C THR A 97 1.94 -20.44 11.95
N ILE A 98 1.15 -21.02 12.86
CA ILE A 98 1.10 -22.46 13.09
C ILE A 98 0.59 -23.20 11.84
N ALA A 99 -0.43 -22.67 11.19
CA ALA A 99 -0.93 -23.25 9.94
C ALA A 99 0.14 -23.24 8.83
N LEU A 100 0.94 -22.19 8.75
CA LEU A 100 2.06 -22.10 7.81
C LEU A 100 3.18 -23.08 8.17
N GLU A 101 3.52 -23.22 9.46
CA GLU A 101 4.51 -24.20 9.93
C GLU A 101 4.13 -25.63 9.50
N ARG A 102 2.86 -26.00 9.66
CA ARG A 102 2.36 -27.30 9.22
C ARG A 102 2.49 -27.52 7.70
N LYS A 103 2.25 -26.47 6.90
CA LYS A 103 2.44 -26.53 5.43
C LYS A 103 3.91 -26.65 5.04
N LEU A 104 4.81 -26.13 5.86
CA LEU A 104 6.25 -26.14 5.63
C LEU A 104 6.96 -27.32 6.34
N SER A 105 6.23 -28.28 6.90
CA SER A 105 6.77 -29.37 7.71
C SER A 105 7.83 -30.22 7.01
N SER A 106 7.83 -30.25 5.66
CA SER A 106 8.86 -30.92 4.87
C SER A 106 10.17 -30.14 4.73
N GLN A 107 10.19 -28.87 5.16
CA GLN A 107 11.37 -28.01 5.05
C GLN A 107 12.20 -28.06 6.34
N PRO A 108 13.54 -28.02 6.23
CA PRO A 108 14.40 -27.79 7.39
C PRO A 108 14.00 -26.49 8.11
N ASP A 109 14.01 -26.49 9.43
CA ASP A 109 13.67 -25.32 10.25
C ASP A 109 12.28 -24.71 9.98
N SER A 110 11.28 -25.54 9.63
CA SER A 110 9.92 -25.11 9.27
C SER A 110 9.31 -24.10 10.24
N ARG A 111 9.54 -24.28 11.56
CA ARG A 111 9.07 -23.37 12.61
C ARG A 111 9.70 -21.97 12.50
N LEU A 112 11.02 -21.90 12.35
CA LEU A 112 11.74 -20.62 12.22
C LEU A 112 11.36 -19.92 10.92
N LEU A 113 11.21 -20.70 9.85
CA LEU A 113 10.78 -20.20 8.54
C LEU A 113 9.36 -19.66 8.61
N ALA A 114 8.42 -20.38 9.23
CA ALA A 114 7.04 -19.92 9.42
C ALA A 114 6.96 -18.64 10.26
N LEU A 115 7.71 -18.55 11.36
CA LEU A 115 7.79 -17.34 12.19
C LEU A 115 8.33 -16.14 11.40
N ARG A 116 9.37 -16.33 10.60
CA ARG A 116 9.93 -15.27 9.77
C ARG A 116 8.97 -14.82 8.67
N LEU A 117 8.35 -15.76 7.96
CA LEU A 117 7.45 -15.47 6.86
C LEU A 117 6.13 -14.87 7.34
N ALA A 118 5.45 -15.51 8.29
CA ALA A 118 4.17 -15.02 8.82
C ALA A 118 4.36 -13.74 9.64
N GLY A 119 5.40 -13.64 10.49
CA GLY A 119 5.66 -12.44 11.28
C GLY A 119 5.96 -11.23 10.39
N ARG A 120 6.89 -11.36 9.43
CA ARG A 120 7.18 -10.29 8.48
C ARG A 120 5.99 -9.99 7.57
N GLY A 121 5.26 -11.04 7.14
CA GLY A 121 4.06 -10.91 6.32
C GLY A 121 2.96 -10.12 7.02
N ASN A 122 2.68 -10.41 8.29
CA ASN A 122 1.71 -9.66 9.08
C ASN A 122 2.13 -8.20 9.31
N LEU A 123 3.42 -7.93 9.60
CA LEU A 123 3.92 -6.56 9.72
C LEU A 123 3.81 -5.80 8.39
N HIS A 124 4.13 -6.46 7.28
CA HIS A 124 3.99 -5.89 5.94
C HIS A 124 2.53 -5.59 5.62
N ALA A 125 1.62 -6.52 5.92
CA ALA A 125 0.18 -6.31 5.76
C ALA A 125 -0.32 -5.09 6.55
N GLY A 126 0.12 -4.91 7.79
CA GLY A 126 -0.18 -3.72 8.59
C GLY A 126 0.28 -2.42 7.94
N ARG A 127 1.48 -2.41 7.36
CA ARG A 127 2.00 -1.25 6.59
C ARG A 127 1.17 -0.98 5.33
N MET A 128 0.78 -2.03 4.61
CA MET A 128 -0.06 -1.89 3.41
C MET A 128 -1.46 -1.38 3.76
N ILE A 129 -2.07 -1.87 4.84
CA ILE A 129 -3.35 -1.36 5.34
C ILE A 129 -3.23 0.12 5.72
N ALA A 130 -2.20 0.49 6.49
CA ALA A 130 -1.95 1.87 6.87
C ALA A 130 -1.79 2.77 5.63
N GLN A 131 -1.05 2.33 4.63
CA GLN A 131 -0.86 3.04 3.38
C GLN A 131 -2.16 3.15 2.56
N ALA A 132 -2.99 2.11 2.51
CA ALA A 132 -4.29 2.17 1.85
C ALA A 132 -5.22 3.18 2.54
N ILE A 133 -5.22 3.22 3.88
CA ILE A 133 -5.98 4.18 4.69
C ILE A 133 -5.55 5.63 4.38
N THR A 134 -4.26 5.91 4.39
CA THR A 134 -3.74 7.28 4.19
C THR A 134 -3.77 7.72 2.74
N ARG A 135 -3.64 6.79 1.80
CA ARG A 135 -3.44 7.06 0.38
C ARG A 135 -4.73 6.99 -0.42
N THR A 136 -5.40 5.83 -0.42
CA THR A 136 -6.57 5.61 -1.28
C THR A 136 -7.89 5.85 -0.53
N TRP A 137 -7.95 5.43 0.72
CA TRP A 137 -9.18 5.50 1.53
C TRP A 137 -9.21 6.71 2.46
N TRP A 138 -8.34 7.72 2.25
CA TRP A 138 -8.29 8.91 3.11
C TRP A 138 -9.63 9.64 3.27
N PRO A 139 -10.56 9.70 2.28
CA PRO A 139 -11.85 10.35 2.50
C PRO A 139 -12.70 9.62 3.56
N PHE A 140 -12.71 8.28 3.50
CA PHE A 140 -13.41 7.47 4.52
C PHE A 140 -12.69 7.56 5.87
N ALA A 141 -11.36 7.54 5.86
CA ALA A 141 -10.57 7.72 7.08
C ALA A 141 -10.88 9.06 7.75
N LEU A 142 -11.03 10.14 7.00
CA LEU A 142 -11.40 11.45 7.53
C LEU A 142 -12.77 11.39 8.21
N VAL A 143 -13.79 10.81 7.57
CA VAL A 143 -15.13 10.66 8.16
C VAL A 143 -15.05 9.85 9.46
N ILE A 144 -14.36 8.72 9.47
CA ILE A 144 -14.18 7.89 10.66
C ILE A 144 -13.45 8.66 11.76
N ALA A 145 -12.45 9.47 11.43
CA ALA A 145 -11.73 10.29 12.40
C ALA A 145 -12.63 11.38 13.04
N LEU A 146 -13.58 11.92 12.29
CA LEU A 146 -14.52 12.93 12.81
C LEU A 146 -15.52 12.34 13.79
N VAL A 147 -16.01 11.11 13.56
CA VAL A 147 -17.10 10.52 14.35
C VAL A 147 -16.61 9.57 15.46
N SER A 148 -15.36 9.09 15.44
CA SER A 148 -14.89 8.05 16.37
C SER A 148 -13.53 8.37 17.00
N GLN A 149 -13.47 8.41 18.33
CA GLN A 149 -12.20 8.56 19.05
C GLN A 149 -11.24 7.38 18.80
N ARG A 150 -11.77 6.16 18.71
CA ARG A 150 -10.97 4.98 18.37
C ARG A 150 -10.46 5.10 16.93
N GLY A 151 -11.33 5.49 16.00
CA GLY A 151 -10.96 5.75 14.61
C GLY A 151 -9.82 6.75 14.50
N ARG A 152 -9.87 7.87 15.24
CA ARG A 152 -8.77 8.86 15.31
C ARG A 152 -7.44 8.22 15.72
N ARG A 153 -7.44 7.39 16.77
CA ARG A 153 -6.23 6.73 17.28
C ARG A 153 -5.64 5.77 16.25
N VAL A 154 -6.50 4.97 15.59
CA VAL A 154 -6.09 4.02 14.54
C VAL A 154 -5.51 4.76 13.35
N ILE A 155 -6.16 5.83 12.90
CA ILE A 155 -5.70 6.61 11.74
C ILE A 155 -4.41 7.35 12.07
N LEU A 156 -4.29 7.94 13.26
CA LEU A 156 -3.03 8.55 13.72
C LEU A 156 -1.89 7.51 13.76
N ALA A 157 -2.17 6.30 14.27
CA ALA A 157 -1.19 5.23 14.25
C ALA A 157 -0.80 4.83 12.81
N ALA A 158 -1.77 4.77 11.88
CA ALA A 158 -1.53 4.47 10.47
C ALA A 158 -0.69 5.54 9.75
N ILE A 159 -0.80 6.80 10.16
CA ILE A 159 0.03 7.91 9.64
C ILE A 159 1.43 7.86 10.24
N VAL A 160 1.51 7.76 11.58
CA VAL A 160 2.74 8.01 12.33
C VAL A 160 3.68 6.80 12.31
N LEU A 161 3.17 5.58 12.60
CA LEU A 161 4.04 4.40 12.77
C LEU A 161 4.83 4.04 11.50
N PRO A 162 4.22 3.93 10.30
CA PRO A 162 4.98 3.65 9.09
C PRO A 162 5.93 4.79 8.71
N SER A 163 5.52 6.04 8.96
CA SER A 163 6.35 7.21 8.66
C SER A 163 7.58 7.26 9.54
N LEU A 164 7.45 7.05 10.85
CA LEU A 164 8.57 7.00 11.78
C LEU A 164 9.50 5.81 11.50
N THR A 165 8.95 4.61 11.28
CA THR A 165 9.79 3.43 10.93
C THR A 165 10.60 3.69 9.65
N ASN A 166 10.01 4.38 8.68
CA ASN A 166 10.68 4.75 7.45
C ASN A 166 11.75 5.83 7.68
N TRP A 167 11.44 6.82 8.52
CA TRP A 167 12.38 7.87 8.91
C TRP A 167 13.61 7.30 9.62
N PHE A 168 13.43 6.42 10.61
CA PHE A 168 14.53 5.74 11.30
C PHE A 168 15.40 4.88 10.36
N SER A 169 14.78 4.24 9.37
CA SER A 169 15.50 3.39 8.40
C SER A 169 16.30 4.20 7.38
N ARG A 170 15.74 5.32 6.91
CA ARG A 170 16.33 6.13 5.82
C ARG A 170 17.21 7.26 6.32
N LYS A 171 17.05 7.68 7.60
CA LYS A 171 17.76 8.78 8.24
C LYS A 171 17.85 10.05 7.36
N PRO A 172 16.69 10.55 6.85
CA PRO A 172 16.70 11.75 6.02
C PRO A 172 17.14 12.98 6.85
N LYS A 173 17.60 14.04 6.17
CA LYS A 173 18.00 15.30 6.83
C LYS A 173 16.84 16.13 7.38
N VAL A 174 15.59 15.71 7.13
CA VAL A 174 14.36 16.38 7.60
C VAL A 174 13.97 15.80 8.95
N ASP A 175 13.46 16.64 9.86
CA ASP A 175 12.97 16.20 11.16
C ASP A 175 11.76 15.24 11.06
N PRO A 176 11.48 14.41 12.09
CA PRO A 176 10.44 13.39 12.02
C PRO A 176 9.03 13.94 11.78
N VAL A 177 8.71 15.11 12.34
CA VAL A 177 7.36 15.71 12.22
C VAL A 177 7.14 16.20 10.79
N SER A 178 8.09 16.97 10.26
CA SER A 178 8.07 17.43 8.86
C SER A 178 8.05 16.25 7.90
N TYR A 179 8.79 15.16 8.19
CA TYR A 179 8.78 13.96 7.38
C TYR A 179 7.40 13.29 7.35
N CYS A 180 6.75 13.14 8.51
CA CYS A 180 5.38 12.59 8.59
C CYS A 180 4.38 13.47 7.83
N ALA A 181 4.48 14.78 7.96
CA ALA A 181 3.59 15.72 7.26
C ALA A 181 3.77 15.65 5.74
N LEU A 182 5.01 15.66 5.25
CA LEU A 182 5.32 15.54 3.82
C LEU A 182 4.87 14.18 3.25
N LYS A 183 5.06 13.09 4.01
CA LYS A 183 4.61 11.76 3.62
C LYS A 183 3.09 11.67 3.52
N LEU A 184 2.39 12.24 4.50
CA LEU A 184 0.92 12.32 4.47
C LEU A 184 0.43 13.16 3.29
N ALA A 185 1.06 14.32 3.04
CA ALA A 185 0.74 15.17 1.91
C ALA A 185 0.93 14.43 0.56
N ASP A 186 2.03 13.67 0.41
CA ASP A 186 2.28 12.83 -0.76
C ASP A 186 1.20 11.75 -0.95
N ASP A 187 0.83 11.05 0.14
CA ASP A 187 -0.20 10.01 0.11
C ASP A 187 -1.58 10.57 -0.26
N VAL A 188 -1.97 11.70 0.34
CA VAL A 188 -3.25 12.38 0.04
C VAL A 188 -3.26 12.91 -1.40
N ALA A 189 -2.14 13.46 -1.89
CA ALA A 189 -2.04 13.92 -3.28
C ALA A 189 -2.28 12.77 -4.26
N TYR A 190 -1.59 11.65 -4.07
CA TYR A 190 -1.79 10.46 -4.89
C TYR A 190 -3.23 9.94 -4.81
N GLY A 191 -3.77 9.82 -3.58
CA GLY A 191 -5.14 9.35 -3.36
C GLY A 191 -6.18 10.25 -4.02
N THR A 192 -5.99 11.58 -3.97
CA THR A 192 -6.83 12.54 -4.70
C THR A 192 -6.82 12.24 -6.21
N GLY A 193 -5.66 11.89 -6.75
CA GLY A 193 -5.54 11.42 -8.13
C GLY A 193 -6.33 10.15 -8.39
N VAL A 194 -6.22 9.14 -7.52
CA VAL A 194 -6.99 7.88 -7.64
C VAL A 194 -8.49 8.17 -7.72
N TRP A 195 -9.01 8.98 -6.80
CA TRP A 195 -10.42 9.39 -6.81
C TRP A 195 -10.81 10.14 -8.08
N LYS A 196 -9.94 11.04 -8.58
CA LYS A 196 -10.15 11.71 -9.85
C LYS A 196 -10.25 10.72 -11.01
N GLY A 197 -9.37 9.72 -11.06
CA GLY A 197 -9.40 8.63 -12.06
C GLY A 197 -10.70 7.83 -11.97
N VAL A 198 -11.08 7.41 -10.75
CA VAL A 198 -12.32 6.66 -10.50
C VAL A 198 -13.57 7.42 -10.94
N LEU A 199 -13.65 8.71 -10.63
CA LEU A 199 -14.78 9.55 -11.07
C LEU A 199 -14.84 9.72 -12.60
N ALA A 200 -13.68 9.82 -13.24
CA ALA A 200 -13.59 9.96 -14.70
C ALA A 200 -13.97 8.68 -15.44
N THR A 201 -13.52 7.52 -14.93
CA THR A 201 -13.79 6.21 -15.55
C THR A 201 -15.09 5.57 -15.08
N ARG A 202 -15.67 6.04 -13.97
CA ARG A 202 -16.80 5.43 -13.24
C ARG A 202 -16.55 3.98 -12.84
N ASP A 203 -15.27 3.63 -12.57
CA ASP A 203 -14.84 2.29 -12.17
C ASP A 203 -14.20 2.31 -10.79
N LEU A 204 -14.75 1.52 -9.86
CA LEU A 204 -14.32 1.45 -8.46
C LEU A 204 -13.20 0.42 -8.22
N GLY A 205 -12.72 -0.29 -9.24
CA GLY A 205 -11.72 -1.35 -9.10
C GLY A 205 -10.46 -0.91 -8.37
N ALA A 206 -9.95 0.29 -8.71
CA ALA A 206 -8.79 0.88 -8.06
C ALA A 206 -8.99 1.28 -6.58
N LEU A 207 -10.22 1.19 -6.03
CA LEU A 207 -10.53 1.39 -4.60
C LEU A 207 -10.73 0.05 -3.86
N ALA A 208 -10.95 -1.03 -4.58
CA ALA A 208 -11.29 -2.33 -3.99
C ALA A 208 -10.05 -3.06 -3.48
N PRO A 209 -10.07 -3.61 -2.24
CA PRO A 209 -9.00 -4.49 -1.77
C PRO A 209 -9.10 -5.86 -2.43
N LYS A 210 -7.96 -6.55 -2.58
CA LYS A 210 -7.88 -7.93 -3.02
C LYS A 210 -7.35 -8.81 -1.90
N PHE A 211 -8.05 -9.91 -1.63
CA PHE A 211 -7.70 -10.87 -0.60
C PHE A 211 -7.30 -12.21 -1.24
N ASP A 212 -6.12 -12.68 -0.90
CA ASP A 212 -5.57 -13.98 -1.32
C ASP A 212 -5.84 -15.07 -0.27
#